data_0ec71ffb5f38c81e458ab9f865993f56
#
_entry.id   0ec71ffb5f38c81e458ab9f865993f56
#
_cell.length_a   1.000
_cell.length_b   1.000
_cell.length_c   1.000
_cell.angle_alpha   90.00
_cell.angle_beta   90.00
_cell.angle_gamma   90.00
#
_symmetry.space_group_name_H-M   'P 1'
#
loop_
_entity.id
_entity.type
_entity.pdbx_description
1 polymer ?
#
loop_
_entity_poly.entity_id
_entity_poly.type
_entity_poly.pdbx_seq_one_letter_code
_entity_poly.pdbx_strand_id
1 'polypeptide(L)'
;MKNLFVVLCVTLFTFSSYGQLETKVPFSVAIAAHIKKYNAKSQNAYKEEDIEYGEFLFDSLVNNHLVGTYMDNFTMNPIKGDPVKFEELEKPIFLITYATWCVPGEGELPALNDLIDRFHDQIDFVVLFWDTPEQIKKVERDYSNQAHLFYVDERTNRDTYIINNLKHSLGFPMMYYLDNDKKLLGIEKMVSHHSSETLSNSYNIHFNSLSKGVSTLIANLDLETEEELVDEELLPEEEKKRKKRDLRTDEERRIDEEYELYLRQKKIDSIRKAKARSNADN
;
A
#
# COMPACT_ATOMS: atom_id res chain seq x y z
N MET A 1 30.52 -8.57 51.12
CA MET A 1 29.40 -9.21 50.41
C MET A 1 28.32 -8.22 49.95
N LYS A 2 27.94 -7.20 50.76
CA LYS A 2 26.93 -6.18 50.33
C LYS A 2 27.35 -5.37 49.08
N ASN A 3 28.63 -4.96 49.00
CA ASN A 3 29.13 -4.16 47.89
C ASN A 3 29.25 -4.96 46.56
N LEU A 4 29.47 -6.27 46.66
CA LEU A 4 29.52 -7.16 45.47
C LEU A 4 28.14 -7.36 44.82
N PHE A 5 27.09 -7.36 45.67
CA PHE A 5 25.71 -7.49 45.22
C PHE A 5 25.21 -6.23 44.49
N VAL A 6 25.62 -5.05 44.96
CA VAL A 6 25.28 -3.75 44.31
C VAL A 6 25.97 -3.62 42.97
N VAL A 7 27.22 -4.04 42.81
CA VAL A 7 27.96 -4.02 41.55
C VAL A 7 27.32 -5.00 40.55
N LEU A 8 26.89 -6.18 41.01
CA LEU A 8 26.21 -7.17 40.16
C LEU A 8 24.84 -6.67 39.67
N CYS A 9 24.06 -5.98 40.51
CA CYS A 9 22.79 -5.38 40.13
C CYS A 9 22.97 -4.22 39.13
N VAL A 10 24.01 -3.39 39.30
CA VAL A 10 24.27 -2.29 38.35
C VAL A 10 24.71 -2.81 36.96
N THR A 11 25.50 -3.89 36.90
CA THR A 11 25.90 -4.49 35.62
C THR A 11 24.74 -5.19 34.89
N LEU A 12 23.74 -5.72 35.62
CA LEU A 12 22.54 -6.32 35.02
C LEU A 12 21.59 -5.27 34.42
N PHE A 13 21.57 -4.03 34.93
CA PHE A 13 20.74 -2.95 34.41
C PHE A 13 21.30 -2.31 33.14
N THR A 14 22.60 -2.41 32.88
CA THR A 14 23.20 -1.81 31.67
C THR A 14 23.00 -2.64 30.38
N PHE A 15 22.54 -3.90 30.48
CA PHE A 15 22.28 -4.76 29.32
C PHE A 15 20.87 -4.62 28.70
N SER A 16 19.99 -3.83 29.35
CA SER A 16 18.59 -3.69 28.87
C SER A 16 18.37 -2.58 27.83
N SER A 17 19.43 -1.90 27.40
CA SER A 17 19.33 -0.77 26.44
C SER A 17 19.81 -1.11 25.02
N TYR A 18 19.78 -2.37 24.63
CA TYR A 18 19.78 -2.67 23.19
C TYR A 18 18.37 -2.39 22.67
N GLY A 19 18.16 -1.17 22.19
CA GLY A 19 17.00 -0.86 21.37
C GLY A 19 16.90 -1.94 20.30
N GLN A 20 15.76 -2.60 20.20
CA GLN A 20 15.48 -3.48 19.08
C GLN A 20 15.58 -2.59 17.83
N LEU A 21 16.65 -2.74 17.07
CA LEU A 21 16.69 -2.26 15.68
C LEU A 21 15.51 -2.93 14.98
N GLU A 22 14.47 -2.16 14.73
CA GLU A 22 13.33 -2.62 13.93
C GLU A 22 13.91 -3.04 12.59
N THR A 23 14.00 -4.35 12.35
CA THR A 23 14.58 -4.87 11.13
C THR A 23 13.60 -4.54 10.01
N LYS A 24 13.96 -3.58 9.14
CA LYS A 24 13.19 -3.21 7.96
C LYS A 24 13.02 -4.47 7.08
N VAL A 25 11.81 -5.00 7.02
CA VAL A 25 11.51 -6.18 6.19
C VAL A 25 11.31 -5.71 4.74
N PRO A 26 12.11 -6.18 3.77
CA PRO A 26 11.93 -5.82 2.36
C PRO A 26 10.59 -6.35 1.81
N PHE A 27 9.95 -5.56 0.95
CA PHE A 27 8.72 -5.96 0.25
C PHE A 27 8.91 -7.27 -0.54
N SER A 28 10.06 -7.44 -1.20
CA SER A 28 10.40 -8.65 -1.94
C SER A 28 10.36 -9.91 -1.09
N VAL A 29 10.84 -9.83 0.14
CA VAL A 29 10.85 -10.95 1.08
C VAL A 29 9.43 -11.28 1.53
N ALA A 30 8.65 -10.27 1.88
CA ALA A 30 7.28 -10.45 2.34
C ALA A 30 6.38 -11.01 1.23
N ILE A 31 6.43 -10.44 0.02
CA ILE A 31 5.61 -10.92 -1.11
C ILE A 31 5.99 -12.36 -1.49
N ALA A 32 7.28 -12.69 -1.56
CA ALA A 32 7.74 -14.03 -1.90
C ALA A 32 7.27 -15.09 -0.90
N ALA A 33 7.19 -14.74 0.38
CA ALA A 33 6.72 -15.65 1.43
C ALA A 33 5.22 -16.00 1.31
N HIS A 34 4.39 -15.08 0.81
CA HIS A 34 2.93 -15.19 0.89
C HIS A 34 2.22 -15.34 -0.46
N ILE A 35 2.82 -14.87 -1.56
CA ILE A 35 2.16 -14.79 -2.87
C ILE A 35 1.71 -16.14 -3.41
N LYS A 36 2.49 -17.20 -3.23
CA LYS A 36 2.12 -18.54 -3.71
C LYS A 36 0.83 -19.05 -3.08
N LYS A 37 0.69 -18.87 -1.77
CA LYS A 37 -0.52 -19.28 -1.02
C LYS A 37 -1.72 -18.43 -1.43
N TYR A 38 -1.53 -17.12 -1.56
CA TYR A 38 -2.55 -16.21 -2.05
C TYR A 38 -3.04 -16.61 -3.44
N ASN A 39 -2.15 -16.78 -4.42
CA ASN A 39 -2.51 -17.13 -5.79
C ASN A 39 -3.30 -18.44 -5.87
N ALA A 40 -2.90 -19.47 -5.12
CA ALA A 40 -3.63 -20.74 -5.09
C ALA A 40 -5.07 -20.59 -4.57
N LYS A 41 -5.28 -19.81 -3.50
CA LYS A 41 -6.61 -19.56 -2.93
C LYS A 41 -7.46 -18.64 -3.80
N SER A 42 -6.86 -17.56 -4.30
CA SER A 42 -7.52 -16.57 -5.15
C SER A 42 -8.01 -17.21 -6.47
N GLN A 43 -7.18 -18.04 -7.13
CA GLN A 43 -7.59 -18.76 -8.33
C GLN A 43 -8.79 -19.69 -8.07
N ASN A 44 -8.85 -20.33 -6.90
CA ASN A 44 -10.01 -21.17 -6.55
C ASN A 44 -11.26 -20.31 -6.31
N ALA A 45 -11.14 -19.20 -5.59
CA ALA A 45 -12.25 -18.28 -5.38
C ALA A 45 -12.84 -17.77 -6.72
N TYR A 46 -11.99 -17.36 -7.66
CA TYR A 46 -12.44 -16.92 -8.98
C TYR A 46 -13.06 -18.04 -9.82
N LYS A 47 -12.57 -19.28 -9.71
CA LYS A 47 -13.21 -20.45 -10.40
C LYS A 47 -14.59 -20.77 -9.85
N GLU A 48 -14.81 -20.52 -8.57
CA GLU A 48 -16.08 -20.71 -7.87
C GLU A 48 -16.99 -19.46 -7.97
N GLU A 49 -16.55 -18.43 -8.76
CA GLU A 49 -17.23 -17.13 -8.91
C GLU A 49 -17.43 -16.40 -7.56
N ASP A 50 -16.66 -16.76 -6.52
CA ASP A 50 -16.67 -16.10 -5.22
C ASP A 50 -15.73 -14.88 -5.23
N ILE A 51 -16.20 -13.81 -5.87
CA ILE A 51 -15.42 -12.55 -6.03
C ILE A 51 -15.17 -11.93 -4.66
N GLU A 52 -16.15 -11.94 -3.77
CA GLU A 52 -16.06 -11.37 -2.42
C GLU A 52 -14.93 -12.04 -1.61
N TYR A 53 -14.84 -13.36 -1.68
CA TYR A 53 -13.74 -14.07 -1.05
C TYR A 53 -12.39 -13.78 -1.72
N GLY A 54 -12.37 -13.60 -3.04
CA GLY A 54 -11.17 -13.18 -3.78
C GLY A 54 -10.65 -11.82 -3.33
N GLU A 55 -11.54 -10.84 -3.11
CA GLU A 55 -11.22 -9.53 -2.56
C GLU A 55 -10.72 -9.62 -1.12
N PHE A 56 -11.42 -10.35 -0.27
CA PHE A 56 -10.99 -10.59 1.11
C PHE A 56 -9.58 -11.20 1.19
N LEU A 57 -9.25 -12.15 0.31
CA LEU A 57 -7.92 -12.74 0.26
C LEU A 57 -6.84 -11.71 -0.11
N PHE A 58 -7.17 -10.79 -1.02
CA PHE A 58 -6.27 -9.70 -1.40
C PHE A 58 -6.04 -8.75 -0.22
N ASP A 59 -7.12 -8.28 0.41
CA ASP A 59 -7.04 -7.39 1.56
C ASP A 59 -6.28 -8.04 2.73
N SER A 60 -6.52 -9.32 2.98
CA SER A 60 -5.78 -10.09 3.99
C SER A 60 -4.28 -10.20 3.67
N LEU A 61 -3.92 -10.40 2.40
CA LEU A 61 -2.50 -10.40 2.01
C LEU A 61 -1.87 -9.03 2.25
N VAL A 62 -2.53 -7.97 1.80
CA VAL A 62 -2.02 -6.59 1.90
C VAL A 62 -1.87 -6.19 3.38
N ASN A 63 -2.96 -6.25 4.14
CA ASN A 63 -3.00 -5.68 5.48
C ASN A 63 -2.22 -6.49 6.52
N ASN A 64 -2.18 -7.82 6.38
CA ASN A 64 -1.51 -8.67 7.37
C ASN A 64 -0.05 -9.01 7.05
N HIS A 65 0.40 -8.79 5.80
CA HIS A 65 1.71 -9.27 5.38
C HIS A 65 2.55 -8.28 4.58
N LEU A 66 1.94 -7.30 3.91
CA LEU A 66 2.67 -6.38 3.03
C LEU A 66 2.76 -4.97 3.61
N VAL A 67 1.70 -4.45 4.23
CA VAL A 67 1.74 -3.15 4.92
C VAL A 67 2.78 -3.18 6.03
N GLY A 68 3.55 -2.10 6.13
CA GLY A 68 4.67 -1.99 7.08
C GLY A 68 6.00 -2.54 6.55
N THR A 69 6.03 -3.20 5.39
CA THR A 69 7.29 -3.59 4.72
C THR A 69 7.89 -2.41 3.94
N TYR A 70 9.14 -2.53 3.53
CA TYR A 70 9.86 -1.47 2.83
C TYR A 70 10.06 -1.85 1.37
N MET A 71 9.70 -0.97 0.46
CA MET A 71 9.93 -1.17 -0.98
C MET A 71 11.42 -1.27 -1.24
N ASP A 72 11.82 -2.34 -1.94
CA ASP A 72 13.22 -2.49 -2.33
C ASP A 72 13.61 -1.41 -3.34
N ASN A 73 14.89 -1.02 -3.35
CA ASN A 73 15.37 -0.04 -4.29
C ASN A 73 15.49 -0.64 -5.70
N PHE A 74 15.11 0.12 -6.70
CA PHE A 74 15.23 -0.22 -8.12
C PHE A 74 15.44 1.04 -8.96
N THR A 75 15.87 0.84 -10.21
CA THR A 75 16.10 1.94 -11.14
C THR A 75 14.94 2.08 -12.12
N MET A 76 14.45 3.29 -12.28
CA MET A 76 13.39 3.69 -13.21
C MET A 76 13.97 4.57 -14.33
N ASN A 77 13.43 4.42 -15.52
CA ASN A 77 13.86 5.24 -16.66
C ASN A 77 12.80 6.31 -16.96
N PRO A 78 13.13 7.62 -16.90
CA PRO A 78 12.24 8.66 -17.38
C PRO A 78 12.21 8.66 -18.92
N ILE A 79 11.21 9.32 -19.52
CA ILE A 79 11.14 9.50 -20.99
C ILE A 79 12.33 10.33 -21.48
N LYS A 80 12.79 11.28 -20.68
CA LYS A 80 13.94 12.17 -20.95
C LYS A 80 14.76 12.31 -19.68
N GLY A 81 16.06 12.25 -19.80
CA GLY A 81 17.01 12.39 -18.68
C GLY A 81 17.65 11.05 -18.30
N ASP A 82 18.38 11.09 -17.21
CA ASP A 82 19.09 9.94 -16.68
C ASP A 82 18.18 9.04 -15.85
N PRO A 83 18.50 7.75 -15.73
CA PRO A 83 17.79 6.83 -14.83
C PRO A 83 17.79 7.34 -13.38
N VAL A 84 16.66 7.18 -12.70
CA VAL A 84 16.44 7.60 -11.31
C VAL A 84 16.26 6.35 -10.45
N LYS A 85 16.90 6.31 -9.30
CA LYS A 85 16.66 5.26 -8.31
C LYS A 85 15.44 5.59 -7.48
N PHE A 86 14.68 4.58 -7.12
CA PHE A 86 13.47 4.75 -6.32
C PHE A 86 13.74 5.40 -4.96
N GLU A 87 14.90 5.12 -4.35
CA GLU A 87 15.34 5.74 -3.10
C GLU A 87 15.63 7.24 -3.19
N GLU A 88 15.86 7.78 -4.40
CA GLU A 88 16.16 9.21 -4.63
C GLU A 88 14.90 10.10 -4.56
N LEU A 89 13.70 9.53 -4.56
CA LEU A 89 12.46 10.26 -4.32
C LEU A 89 12.37 10.58 -2.82
N GLU A 90 12.23 11.84 -2.45
CA GLU A 90 12.31 12.28 -1.05
C GLU A 90 10.96 12.39 -0.36
N LYS A 91 9.89 12.65 -1.12
CA LYS A 91 8.53 12.77 -0.61
C LYS A 91 7.86 11.40 -0.43
N PRO A 92 6.77 11.31 0.32
CA PRO A 92 5.85 10.18 0.24
C PRO A 92 5.43 9.92 -1.19
N ILE A 93 5.26 8.65 -1.56
CA ILE A 93 5.06 8.25 -2.95
C ILE A 93 3.68 7.64 -3.15
N PHE A 94 2.94 8.19 -4.11
CA PHE A 94 1.78 7.55 -4.71
C PHE A 94 2.24 6.85 -6.00
N LEU A 95 2.57 5.56 -5.92
CA LEU A 95 3.04 4.79 -7.06
C LEU A 95 1.89 4.06 -7.75
N ILE A 96 1.72 4.29 -9.06
CA ILE A 96 0.80 3.56 -9.92
C ILE A 96 1.61 2.70 -10.89
N THR A 97 1.39 1.39 -10.92
CA THR A 97 1.93 0.52 -11.97
C THR A 97 0.92 0.39 -13.10
N TYR A 98 1.33 0.67 -14.33
CA TYR A 98 0.42 0.79 -15.46
C TYR A 98 0.99 0.21 -16.76
N ALA A 99 0.18 0.13 -17.79
CA ALA A 99 0.62 -0.15 -19.16
C ALA A 99 -0.20 0.64 -20.17
N THR A 100 0.41 1.10 -21.25
CA THR A 100 -0.26 1.96 -22.25
C THR A 100 -1.40 1.27 -23.00
N TRP A 101 -1.49 -0.05 -22.94
CA TRP A 101 -2.61 -0.81 -23.49
C TRP A 101 -3.78 -1.00 -22.49
N CYS A 102 -3.60 -0.65 -21.21
CA CYS A 102 -4.72 -0.49 -20.30
C CYS A 102 -5.51 0.74 -20.73
N VAL A 103 -6.78 0.56 -21.04
CA VAL A 103 -7.65 1.68 -21.41
C VAL A 103 -8.21 2.31 -20.15
N PRO A 104 -7.81 3.54 -19.80
CA PRO A 104 -8.34 4.21 -18.61
C PRO A 104 -9.83 4.50 -18.79
N GLY A 105 -10.57 4.52 -17.67
CA GLY A 105 -11.93 5.07 -17.66
C GLY A 105 -11.93 6.55 -18.06
N GLU A 106 -13.00 7.05 -18.67
CA GLU A 106 -13.05 8.45 -19.14
C GLU A 106 -12.75 9.47 -18.05
N GLY A 107 -13.11 9.19 -16.79
CA GLY A 107 -12.88 10.05 -15.64
C GLY A 107 -11.59 9.76 -14.87
N GLU A 108 -10.84 8.71 -15.22
CA GLU A 108 -9.64 8.26 -14.47
C GLU A 108 -8.51 9.29 -14.53
N LEU A 109 -8.07 9.63 -15.74
CA LEU A 109 -6.98 10.61 -15.91
C LEU A 109 -7.36 12.01 -15.43
N PRO A 110 -8.59 12.54 -15.72
CA PRO A 110 -9.01 13.81 -15.11
C PRO A 110 -8.97 13.80 -13.57
N ALA A 111 -9.43 12.72 -12.93
CA ALA A 111 -9.41 12.61 -11.47
C ALA A 111 -7.98 12.51 -10.91
N LEU A 112 -7.11 11.74 -11.57
CA LEU A 112 -5.72 11.59 -11.20
C LEU A 112 -4.98 12.94 -11.33
N ASN A 113 -5.12 13.61 -12.48
CA ASN A 113 -4.47 14.90 -12.72
C ASN A 113 -4.90 15.97 -11.72
N ASP A 114 -6.19 16.01 -11.36
CA ASP A 114 -6.72 16.95 -10.36
C ASP A 114 -6.08 16.74 -8.97
N LEU A 115 -5.85 15.48 -8.57
CA LEU A 115 -5.15 15.16 -7.32
C LEU A 115 -3.65 15.45 -7.40
N ILE A 116 -3.00 15.17 -8.52
CA ILE A 116 -1.59 15.51 -8.75
C ILE A 116 -1.41 17.02 -8.62
N ASP A 117 -2.21 17.82 -9.34
CA ASP A 117 -2.10 19.26 -9.36
C ASP A 117 -2.31 19.91 -7.96
N ARG A 118 -3.09 19.25 -7.10
CA ARG A 118 -3.35 19.72 -5.72
C ARG A 118 -2.28 19.31 -4.71
N PHE A 119 -1.65 18.15 -4.88
CA PHE A 119 -0.83 17.53 -3.84
C PHE A 119 0.63 17.28 -4.24
N HIS A 120 1.05 17.64 -5.45
CA HIS A 120 2.43 17.41 -5.93
C HIS A 120 3.51 18.05 -5.05
N ASP A 121 3.21 19.10 -4.30
CA ASP A 121 4.16 19.71 -3.37
C ASP A 121 4.47 18.82 -2.17
N GLN A 122 3.55 17.94 -1.79
CA GLN A 122 3.64 17.07 -0.62
C GLN A 122 3.88 15.60 -0.97
N ILE A 123 3.46 15.17 -2.16
CA ILE A 123 3.47 13.75 -2.60
C ILE A 123 4.11 13.66 -3.99
N ASP A 124 5.03 12.71 -4.17
CA ASP A 124 5.53 12.32 -5.48
C ASP A 124 4.55 11.33 -6.13
N PHE A 125 3.82 11.79 -7.16
CA PHE A 125 2.97 10.92 -7.96
C PHE A 125 3.78 10.25 -9.07
N VAL A 126 4.00 8.95 -8.93
CA VAL A 126 4.82 8.15 -9.83
C VAL A 126 3.94 7.21 -10.64
N VAL A 127 3.99 7.29 -11.97
CA VAL A 127 3.35 6.32 -12.85
C VAL A 127 4.44 5.50 -13.55
N LEU A 128 4.51 4.23 -13.20
CA LEU A 128 5.49 3.27 -13.70
C LEU A 128 4.88 2.40 -14.79
N PHE A 129 5.29 2.61 -16.01
CA PHE A 129 4.78 1.90 -17.18
C PHE A 129 5.62 0.65 -17.52
N TRP A 130 4.91 -0.45 -17.85
CA TRP A 130 5.51 -1.68 -18.38
C TRP A 130 5.60 -1.65 -19.90
N ASP A 131 6.19 -0.59 -20.44
CA ASP A 131 6.17 -0.26 -21.87
C ASP A 131 7.52 0.28 -22.35
N THR A 132 7.62 0.54 -23.64
CA THR A 132 8.75 1.22 -24.24
C THR A 132 8.57 2.74 -24.17
N PRO A 133 9.68 3.52 -24.22
CA PRO A 133 9.60 4.99 -24.23
C PRO A 133 8.77 5.55 -25.38
N GLU A 134 8.74 4.86 -26.56
CA GLU A 134 7.94 5.29 -27.71
C GLU A 134 6.42 5.15 -27.47
N GLN A 135 6.02 4.17 -26.69
CA GLN A 135 4.63 3.97 -26.30
C GLN A 135 4.16 5.04 -25.33
N ILE A 136 4.98 5.35 -24.30
CA ILE A 136 4.64 6.34 -23.29
C ILE A 136 4.56 7.75 -23.86
N LYS A 137 5.44 8.11 -24.81
CA LYS A 137 5.37 9.40 -25.52
C LYS A 137 4.02 9.69 -26.16
N LYS A 138 3.21 8.68 -26.44
CA LYS A 138 1.88 8.86 -27.02
C LYS A 138 0.85 9.30 -26.00
N VAL A 139 1.04 8.90 -24.73
CA VAL A 139 0.12 9.18 -23.62
C VAL A 139 0.66 10.21 -22.63
N GLU A 140 1.94 10.61 -22.77
CA GLU A 140 2.62 11.57 -21.88
C GLU A 140 1.81 12.86 -21.67
N ARG A 141 1.14 13.35 -22.71
CA ARG A 141 0.40 14.61 -22.69
C ARG A 141 -0.94 14.54 -21.96
N ASP A 142 -1.42 13.33 -21.70
CA ASP A 142 -2.68 13.10 -21.00
C ASP A 142 -2.52 13.22 -19.48
N TYR A 143 -1.26 13.17 -19.00
CA TYR A 143 -0.92 13.32 -17.59
C TYR A 143 -0.52 14.75 -17.25
N SER A 144 -0.76 15.15 -15.99
CA SER A 144 -0.25 16.41 -15.46
C SER A 144 1.29 16.48 -15.59
N ASN A 145 1.80 17.68 -15.86
CA ASN A 145 3.26 17.92 -15.93
C ASN A 145 3.97 17.72 -14.58
N GLN A 146 3.22 17.60 -13.48
CA GLN A 146 3.72 17.33 -12.14
C GLN A 146 3.81 15.83 -11.84
N ALA A 147 3.34 14.97 -12.74
CA ALA A 147 3.48 13.53 -12.62
C ALA A 147 4.89 13.07 -13.01
N HIS A 148 5.44 12.15 -12.25
CA HIS A 148 6.68 11.46 -12.60
C HIS A 148 6.37 10.23 -13.44
N LEU A 149 6.60 10.31 -14.76
CA LEU A 149 6.35 9.21 -15.68
C LEU A 149 7.64 8.44 -15.92
N PHE A 150 7.67 7.20 -15.48
CA PHE A 150 8.79 6.28 -15.66
C PHE A 150 8.37 5.03 -16.43
N TYR A 151 9.34 4.32 -16.99
CA TYR A 151 9.11 3.05 -17.66
C TYR A 151 10.12 1.97 -17.28
N VAL A 152 9.69 0.74 -17.48
CA VAL A 152 10.50 -0.46 -17.46
C VAL A 152 10.23 -1.24 -18.73
N ASP A 153 11.18 -1.21 -19.67
CA ASP A 153 11.14 -2.06 -20.88
C ASP A 153 11.67 -3.45 -20.53
N GLU A 154 10.79 -4.44 -20.42
CA GLU A 154 11.15 -5.82 -20.07
C GLU A 154 12.17 -6.46 -21.01
N ARG A 155 12.24 -6.03 -22.26
CA ARG A 155 13.18 -6.57 -23.26
C ARG A 155 14.62 -6.20 -22.92
N THR A 156 14.83 -5.07 -22.25
CA THR A 156 16.15 -4.52 -21.92
C THR A 156 16.44 -4.55 -20.43
N ASN A 157 15.41 -4.56 -19.58
CA ASN A 157 15.55 -4.60 -18.13
C ASN A 157 16.05 -5.98 -17.68
N ARG A 158 17.13 -5.97 -16.89
CA ARG A 158 17.71 -7.16 -16.27
C ARG A 158 17.36 -7.31 -14.79
N ASP A 159 16.68 -6.33 -14.23
CA ASP A 159 16.24 -6.36 -12.84
C ASP A 159 14.99 -7.25 -12.71
N THR A 160 15.23 -8.48 -12.29
CA THR A 160 14.17 -9.48 -12.09
C THR A 160 13.26 -9.11 -10.92
N TYR A 161 13.76 -8.31 -9.96
CA TYR A 161 12.99 -7.87 -8.81
C TYR A 161 11.74 -7.07 -9.24
N ILE A 162 11.95 -5.99 -9.99
CA ILE A 162 10.87 -5.07 -10.35
C ILE A 162 9.79 -5.77 -11.19
N ILE A 163 10.20 -6.63 -12.13
CA ILE A 163 9.27 -7.37 -12.97
C ILE A 163 8.48 -8.40 -12.17
N ASN A 164 9.17 -9.23 -11.37
CA ASN A 164 8.52 -10.29 -10.62
C ASN A 164 7.62 -9.75 -9.51
N ASN A 165 8.05 -8.74 -8.77
CA ASN A 165 7.35 -8.27 -7.59
C ASN A 165 6.30 -7.21 -7.89
N LEU A 166 6.57 -6.24 -8.77
CA LEU A 166 5.63 -5.17 -9.07
C LEU A 166 4.72 -5.45 -10.28
N LYS A 167 5.15 -6.30 -11.23
CA LYS A 167 4.32 -6.64 -12.39
C LYS A 167 3.56 -7.94 -12.21
N HIS A 168 4.26 -9.02 -11.88
CA HIS A 168 3.68 -10.37 -11.94
C HIS A 168 3.05 -10.85 -10.64
N SER A 169 3.45 -10.33 -9.47
CA SER A 169 2.94 -10.83 -8.20
C SER A 169 1.49 -10.47 -7.95
N LEU A 170 1.15 -9.20 -8.03
CA LEU A 170 -0.21 -8.69 -7.76
C LEU A 170 -0.97 -8.31 -9.02
N GLY A 171 -0.30 -8.30 -10.18
CA GLY A 171 -0.84 -7.80 -11.43
C GLY A 171 -0.73 -6.28 -11.54
N PHE A 172 -1.47 -5.68 -12.48
CA PHE A 172 -1.57 -4.25 -12.69
C PHE A 172 -2.86 -3.91 -13.46
N PRO A 173 -3.38 -2.67 -13.42
CA PRO A 173 -2.84 -1.54 -12.66
C PRO A 173 -3.06 -1.68 -11.16
N MET A 174 -2.03 -1.27 -10.39
CA MET A 174 -2.02 -1.29 -8.92
C MET A 174 -1.53 0.05 -8.39
N MET A 175 -2.05 0.46 -7.25
CA MET A 175 -1.65 1.64 -6.50
C MET A 175 -0.91 1.22 -5.23
N TYR A 176 0.25 1.82 -4.97
CA TYR A 176 1.04 1.61 -3.77
C TYR A 176 1.25 2.96 -3.08
N TYR A 177 1.04 3.00 -1.78
CA TYR A 177 1.21 4.18 -0.95
C TYR A 177 2.40 3.97 -0.05
N LEU A 178 3.42 4.83 -0.17
CA LEU A 178 4.68 4.69 0.57
C LEU A 178 5.02 6.00 1.27
N ASP A 179 5.52 5.91 2.49
CA ASP A 179 6.06 7.06 3.18
C ASP A 179 7.41 7.50 2.57
N ASN A 180 8.00 8.56 3.11
CA ASN A 180 9.30 9.08 2.69
C ASN A 180 10.44 8.06 2.89
N ASP A 181 10.34 7.16 3.87
CA ASP A 181 11.26 6.05 4.15
C ASP A 181 11.05 4.82 3.22
N LYS A 182 10.08 4.89 2.31
CA LYS A 182 9.65 3.81 1.40
C LYS A 182 8.94 2.66 2.12
N LYS A 183 8.42 2.91 3.33
CA LYS A 183 7.57 1.97 4.04
C LYS A 183 6.20 1.93 3.38
N LEU A 184 5.68 0.76 3.14
CA LEU A 184 4.40 0.55 2.49
C LEU A 184 3.25 0.79 3.48
N LEU A 185 2.41 1.77 3.18
CA LEU A 185 1.24 2.15 3.95
C LEU A 185 -0.04 1.50 3.43
N GLY A 186 -0.06 1.11 2.15
CA GLY A 186 -1.21 0.44 1.54
C GLY A 186 -0.97 0.04 0.10
N ILE A 187 -1.77 -0.91 -0.37
CA ILE A 187 -1.86 -1.33 -1.78
C ILE A 187 -3.33 -1.46 -2.14
N GLU A 188 -3.74 -0.86 -3.25
CA GLU A 188 -5.09 -1.00 -3.78
C GLU A 188 -5.08 -1.35 -5.27
N LYS A 189 -6.10 -2.08 -5.71
CA LYS A 189 -6.34 -2.28 -7.14
C LYS A 189 -6.95 -1.01 -7.72
N MET A 190 -6.50 -0.63 -8.93
CA MET A 190 -7.17 0.44 -9.66
C MET A 190 -8.59 0.02 -10.01
N VAL A 191 -9.54 0.90 -9.81
CA VAL A 191 -10.94 0.63 -10.13
C VAL A 191 -11.10 0.52 -11.64
N SER A 192 -11.65 -0.58 -12.12
CA SER A 192 -11.99 -0.74 -13.55
C SER A 192 -13.45 -0.42 -13.77
N HIS A 193 -13.74 0.34 -14.83
CA HIS A 193 -15.10 0.75 -15.17
C HIS A 193 -15.56 0.25 -16.53
N HIS A 194 -16.88 0.04 -16.63
CA HIS A 194 -17.54 -0.19 -17.92
C HIS A 194 -17.58 1.10 -18.74
N SER A 195 -17.36 0.97 -20.06
CA SER A 195 -17.40 2.06 -21.04
C SER A 195 -18.76 2.76 -21.18
N SER A 196 -19.79 2.33 -20.44
CA SER A 196 -21.14 2.94 -20.44
C SER A 196 -21.36 4.00 -19.37
N GLU A 197 -20.37 4.25 -18.50
CA GLU A 197 -20.48 5.26 -17.45
C GLU A 197 -20.34 6.67 -18.00
N THR A 198 -21.09 7.61 -17.42
CA THR A 198 -20.91 9.03 -17.77
C THR A 198 -19.58 9.54 -17.25
N LEU A 199 -18.97 10.49 -17.95
CA LEU A 199 -17.71 11.12 -17.53
C LEU A 199 -17.76 11.59 -16.05
N SER A 200 -18.86 12.23 -15.64
CA SER A 200 -19.02 12.73 -14.25
C SER A 200 -19.04 11.59 -13.23
N ASN A 201 -19.74 10.48 -13.54
CA ASN A 201 -19.79 9.32 -12.63
C ASN A 201 -18.44 8.61 -12.58
N SER A 202 -17.82 8.38 -13.74
CA SER A 202 -16.47 7.82 -13.84
C SER A 202 -15.46 8.67 -13.08
N TYR A 203 -15.47 10.00 -13.23
CA TYR A 203 -14.62 10.92 -12.48
C TYR A 203 -14.82 10.77 -10.97
N ASN A 204 -16.05 10.81 -10.48
CA ASN A 204 -16.32 10.73 -9.04
C ASN A 204 -15.83 9.42 -8.42
N ILE A 205 -16.02 8.31 -9.12
CA ILE A 205 -15.60 7.00 -8.63
C ILE A 205 -14.07 6.90 -8.58
N HIS A 206 -13.39 7.33 -9.63
CA HIS A 206 -11.92 7.34 -9.65
C HIS A 206 -11.36 8.34 -8.64
N PHE A 207 -11.93 9.54 -8.56
CA PHE A 207 -11.53 10.54 -7.59
C PHE A 207 -11.65 10.03 -6.14
N ASN A 208 -12.76 9.39 -5.80
CA ASN A 208 -12.96 8.82 -4.47
C ASN A 208 -11.97 7.69 -4.17
N SER A 209 -11.70 6.81 -5.14
CA SER A 209 -10.72 5.73 -4.99
C SER A 209 -9.30 6.27 -4.80
N LEU A 210 -8.85 7.16 -5.69
CA LEU A 210 -7.51 7.77 -5.63
C LEU A 210 -7.32 8.63 -4.38
N SER A 211 -8.37 9.34 -3.94
CA SER A 211 -8.33 10.20 -2.73
C SER A 211 -8.07 9.41 -1.45
N LYS A 212 -8.42 8.14 -1.37
CA LYS A 212 -8.08 7.29 -0.21
C LYS A 212 -6.58 7.18 -0.04
N GLY A 213 -5.85 6.90 -1.13
CA GLY A 213 -4.40 6.82 -1.10
C GLY A 213 -3.74 8.15 -0.73
N VAL A 214 -4.23 9.26 -1.31
CA VAL A 214 -3.76 10.61 -0.94
C VAL A 214 -4.01 10.87 0.55
N SER A 215 -5.21 10.54 1.05
CA SER A 215 -5.54 10.73 2.46
C SER A 215 -4.65 9.89 3.39
N THR A 216 -4.33 8.65 2.99
CA THR A 216 -3.41 7.78 3.73
C THR A 216 -2.01 8.40 3.83
N LEU A 217 -1.49 8.95 2.73
CA LEU A 217 -0.17 9.59 2.70
C LEU A 217 -0.14 10.87 3.52
N ILE A 218 -1.15 11.73 3.40
CA ILE A 218 -1.23 12.99 4.16
C ILE A 218 -1.39 12.71 5.66
N ALA A 219 -2.25 11.77 6.04
CA ALA A 219 -2.41 11.41 7.46
C ALA A 219 -1.12 10.88 8.08
N ASN A 220 -0.30 10.14 7.31
CA ASN A 220 1.00 9.69 7.78
C ASN A 220 2.00 10.85 7.96
N LEU A 221 2.01 11.83 7.05
CA LEU A 221 2.83 13.04 7.18
C LEU A 221 2.46 13.85 8.43
N ASP A 222 1.17 13.99 8.71
CA ASP A 222 0.69 14.71 9.91
C ASP A 222 1.14 14.00 11.19
N LEU A 223 1.08 12.65 11.22
CA LEU A 223 1.56 11.85 12.37
C LEU A 223 3.07 11.97 12.57
N GLU A 224 3.87 11.91 11.49
CA GLU A 224 5.32 12.09 11.57
C GLU A 224 5.68 13.47 12.08
N THR A 225 4.99 14.52 11.62
CA THR A 225 5.19 15.91 12.07
C THR A 225 4.83 16.05 13.56
N GLU A 226 3.74 15.44 14.02
CA GLU A 226 3.36 15.45 15.43
C GLU A 226 4.36 14.66 16.29
N GLU A 227 4.88 13.53 15.84
CA GLU A 227 5.92 12.77 16.53
C GLU A 227 7.22 13.57 16.63
N GLU A 228 7.67 14.27 15.59
CA GLU A 228 8.84 15.14 15.62
C GLU A 228 8.67 16.32 16.60
N LEU A 229 7.50 16.98 16.62
CA LEU A 229 7.20 18.09 17.54
C LEU A 229 7.16 17.62 19.00
N VAL A 230 6.70 16.41 19.26
CA VAL A 230 6.66 15.80 20.60
C VAL A 230 8.06 15.36 21.07
N ASP A 231 8.96 14.98 20.17
CA ASP A 231 10.35 14.64 20.51
C ASP A 231 11.21 15.88 20.82
N GLU A 232 10.87 17.06 20.28
CA GLU A 232 11.53 18.32 20.64
C GLU A 232 11.09 18.88 22.01
N GLU A 233 9.90 18.54 22.51
CA GLU A 233 9.35 19.06 23.76
C GLU A 233 9.10 17.94 24.78
N LEU A 234 10.15 17.60 25.56
CA LEU A 234 10.18 17.11 26.96
C LEU A 234 8.93 16.32 27.46
N LEU A 235 8.61 15.19 26.90
CA LEU A 235 7.83 14.20 27.64
C LEU A 235 8.76 13.12 28.24
N PRO A 236 8.52 12.71 29.51
CA PRO A 236 9.25 11.60 30.09
C PRO A 236 9.11 10.32 29.27
N GLU A 237 10.20 9.58 29.10
CA GLU A 237 10.25 8.31 28.33
C GLU A 237 9.13 7.31 28.66
N GLU A 238 8.63 7.32 29.89
CA GLU A 238 7.53 6.45 30.32
C GLU A 238 6.16 6.88 29.71
N GLU A 239 5.97 8.16 29.48
CA GLU A 239 4.73 8.70 28.91
C GLU A 239 4.70 8.52 27.39
N LYS A 240 5.85 8.66 26.71
CA LYS A 240 6.04 8.32 25.29
C LYS A 240 5.73 6.83 25.03
N LYS A 241 6.26 5.93 25.89
CA LYS A 241 5.98 4.49 25.80
C LYS A 241 4.53 4.13 26.07
N ARG A 242 3.85 4.88 26.94
CA ARG A 242 2.44 4.65 27.27
C ARG A 242 1.51 5.09 26.14
N LYS A 243 1.73 6.27 25.53
CA LYS A 243 0.98 6.75 24.36
C LYS A 243 1.13 5.80 23.15
N LYS A 244 2.36 5.39 22.85
CA LYS A 244 2.64 4.45 21.74
C LYS A 244 2.02 3.05 21.97
N ARG A 245 1.91 2.59 23.23
CA ARG A 245 1.30 1.31 23.62
C ARG A 245 -0.24 1.39 23.56
N ASP A 246 -0.82 2.49 24.00
CA ASP A 246 -2.28 2.70 24.01
C ASP A 246 -2.83 2.88 22.58
N LEU A 247 -2.11 3.57 21.69
CA LEU A 247 -2.50 3.72 20.28
C LEU A 247 -2.50 2.38 19.53
N ARG A 248 -1.46 1.56 19.67
CA ARG A 248 -1.40 0.22 19.04
C ARG A 248 -2.50 -0.71 19.57
N THR A 249 -2.73 -0.75 20.88
CA THR A 249 -3.74 -1.64 21.46
C THR A 249 -5.17 -1.24 21.14
N ASP A 250 -5.47 0.02 20.93
CA ASP A 250 -6.82 0.48 20.58
C ASP A 250 -7.13 0.27 19.10
N GLU A 251 -6.15 0.42 18.23
CA GLU A 251 -6.31 0.16 16.80
C GLU A 251 -6.34 -1.34 16.50
N GLU A 252 -5.47 -2.13 17.09
CA GLU A 252 -5.52 -3.59 17.01
C GLU A 252 -6.83 -4.14 17.55
N ARG A 253 -7.35 -3.63 18.68
CA ARG A 253 -8.67 -4.01 19.21
C ARG A 253 -9.82 -3.62 18.27
N ARG A 254 -9.79 -2.45 17.65
CA ARG A 254 -10.82 -2.04 16.68
C ARG A 254 -10.82 -2.92 15.45
N ILE A 255 -9.66 -3.26 14.92
CA ILE A 255 -9.51 -4.16 13.75
C ILE A 255 -10.04 -5.56 14.11
N ASP A 256 -9.70 -6.07 15.29
CA ASP A 256 -10.21 -7.37 15.76
C ASP A 256 -11.73 -7.34 16.01
N GLU A 257 -12.28 -6.25 16.57
CA GLU A 257 -13.72 -6.08 16.80
C GLU A 257 -14.49 -5.92 15.47
N GLU A 258 -13.98 -5.18 14.50
CA GLU A 258 -14.57 -5.04 13.16
C GLU A 258 -14.52 -6.38 12.40
N TYR A 259 -13.43 -7.12 12.53
CA TYR A 259 -13.31 -8.44 11.92
C TYR A 259 -14.28 -9.46 12.53
N GLU A 260 -14.42 -9.49 13.86
CA GLU A 260 -15.41 -10.33 14.55
C GLU A 260 -16.86 -9.95 14.17
N LEU A 261 -17.16 -8.65 14.04
CA LEU A 261 -18.46 -8.16 13.57
C LEU A 261 -18.73 -8.58 12.12
N TYR A 262 -17.75 -8.47 11.24
CA TYR A 262 -17.82 -8.94 9.85
C TYR A 262 -18.09 -10.45 9.78
N LEU A 263 -17.35 -11.26 10.55
CA LEU A 263 -17.56 -12.71 10.59
C LEU A 263 -18.95 -13.09 11.12
N ARG A 264 -19.47 -12.37 12.12
CA ARG A 264 -20.83 -12.56 12.63
C ARG A 264 -21.87 -12.22 11.58
N GLN A 265 -21.71 -11.12 10.88
CA GLN A 265 -22.61 -10.70 9.81
C GLN A 265 -22.62 -11.72 8.67
N LYS A 266 -21.45 -12.16 8.21
CA LYS A 266 -21.28 -13.18 7.17
C LYS A 266 -21.96 -14.52 7.56
N LYS A 267 -21.86 -14.91 8.83
CA LYS A 267 -22.53 -16.12 9.34
C LYS A 267 -24.06 -15.96 9.35
N ILE A 268 -24.57 -14.78 9.69
CA ILE A 268 -26.02 -14.48 9.66
C ILE A 268 -26.54 -14.53 8.22
N ASP A 269 -25.81 -13.95 7.27
CA ASP A 269 -26.21 -13.91 5.87
C ASP A 269 -26.14 -15.29 5.19
N SER A 270 -25.15 -16.11 5.55
CA SER A 270 -25.10 -17.51 5.10
C SER A 270 -26.26 -18.33 5.62
N ILE A 271 -26.68 -18.13 6.88
CA ILE A 271 -27.86 -18.79 7.47
C ILE A 271 -29.16 -18.31 6.80
N ARG A 272 -29.26 -17.01 6.48
CA ARG A 272 -30.41 -16.45 5.74
C ARG A 272 -30.52 -17.01 4.33
N LYS A 273 -29.36 -17.09 3.59
CA LYS A 273 -29.31 -17.71 2.26
C LYS A 273 -29.68 -19.20 2.30
N ALA A 274 -29.20 -19.95 3.28
CA ALA A 274 -29.54 -21.35 3.45
C ALA A 274 -31.04 -21.57 3.75
N LYS A 275 -31.63 -20.72 4.61
CA LYS A 275 -33.09 -20.75 4.90
C LYS A 275 -33.93 -20.35 3.67
N ALA A 276 -33.49 -19.38 2.87
CA ALA A 276 -34.20 -18.97 1.67
C ALA A 276 -34.20 -20.07 0.60
N ARG A 277 -33.10 -20.84 0.45
CA ARG A 277 -33.03 -22.00 -0.44
C ARG A 277 -33.94 -23.15 0.05
N SER A 278 -33.95 -23.48 1.34
CA SER A 278 -34.79 -24.51 1.90
C SER A 278 -36.31 -24.20 1.80
N ASN A 279 -36.67 -22.89 1.74
CA ASN A 279 -38.08 -22.47 1.57
C ASN A 279 -38.51 -22.36 0.09
N ALA A 280 -37.55 -22.40 -0.87
CA ALA A 280 -37.84 -22.40 -2.30
C ALA A 280 -37.99 -23.83 -2.86
N ASP A 281 -37.50 -24.85 -2.15
CA ASP A 281 -37.55 -26.26 -2.53
C ASP A 281 -38.75 -27.01 -1.88
N ASN A 282 -39.61 -26.33 -1.14
CA ASN A 282 -40.89 -26.81 -0.62
C ASN A 282 -42.05 -26.02 -1.23
#